data_0fe6e32054c3018bd55444567e5b8970
#
_entry.id   0fe6e32054c3018bd55444567e5b8970
#
_cell.length_a   1.000
_cell.length_b   1.000
_cell.length_c   1.000
_cell.angle_alpha   90.00
_cell.angle_beta   90.00
_cell.angle_gamma   90.00
#
_symmetry.space_group_name_H-M   'P 1'
#
loop_
_entity.id
_entity.type
_entity.pdbx_description
1 polymer ?
#
loop_
_entity_poly.entity_id
_entity_poly.type
_entity_poly.pdbx_seq_one_letter_code
_entity_poly.pdbx_strand_id
1 'polypeptide(L)'
;MAERVGAALGLSLEGEALAAGAPAAARAMEQVRGADRDRATAYLETLFTLAGVPPERLGEVRTCLAGLHQERHLWCATAAGTRESLERLRAAGLRLGVVSNSDGRVDAALRAADLRDCFEVVVDSALFGAEKPDPAIFRAALDALGVTPGEALYVGDLYEVDVLGARAAGIEAILLLPETAAAPDGVRRVASLDALADQLVPGGRS
;
A
#
# COMPACT_ATOMS: atom_id res chain seq x y z
N MET A 1 -8.86 -15.18 0.85
CA MET A 1 -8.74 -14.95 -0.62
C MET A 1 -8.51 -16.27 -1.35
N ALA A 2 -7.46 -17.04 -1.04
CA ALA A 2 -7.14 -18.33 -1.67
C ALA A 2 -8.34 -19.27 -1.75
N GLU A 3 -8.95 -19.60 -0.63
CA GLU A 3 -10.11 -20.52 -0.55
C GLU A 3 -11.29 -20.08 -1.43
N ARG A 4 -11.61 -18.78 -1.45
CA ARG A 4 -12.74 -18.26 -2.24
C ARG A 4 -12.47 -18.34 -3.74
N VAL A 5 -11.26 -17.98 -4.17
CA VAL A 5 -10.84 -18.10 -5.57
C VAL A 5 -10.75 -19.59 -5.95
N GLY A 6 -10.14 -20.42 -5.10
CA GLY A 6 -10.05 -21.86 -5.31
C GLY A 6 -11.43 -22.50 -5.48
N ALA A 7 -12.37 -22.19 -4.59
CA ALA A 7 -13.76 -22.70 -4.68
C ALA A 7 -14.46 -22.25 -5.98
N ALA A 8 -14.29 -20.99 -6.37
CA ALA A 8 -14.88 -20.46 -7.62
C ALA A 8 -14.32 -21.12 -8.88
N LEU A 9 -13.03 -21.50 -8.85
CA LEU A 9 -12.36 -22.15 -9.99
C LEU A 9 -12.36 -23.69 -9.90
N GLY A 10 -12.82 -24.27 -8.81
CA GLY A 10 -12.70 -25.72 -8.59
C GLY A 10 -11.24 -26.18 -8.42
N LEU A 11 -10.40 -25.33 -7.84
CA LEU A 11 -8.98 -25.57 -7.57
C LEU A 11 -8.71 -25.61 -6.07
N SER A 12 -7.76 -26.43 -5.64
CA SER A 12 -7.21 -26.32 -4.28
C SER A 12 -6.10 -25.28 -4.27
N LEU A 13 -6.39 -24.10 -3.68
CA LEU A 13 -5.44 -23.02 -3.54
C LEU A 13 -5.11 -22.80 -2.07
N GLU A 14 -3.86 -23.07 -1.70
CA GLU A 14 -3.40 -22.91 -0.33
C GLU A 14 -2.97 -21.47 -0.07
N GLY A 15 -3.40 -20.90 1.07
CA GLY A 15 -2.99 -19.55 1.49
C GLY A 15 -1.49 -19.42 1.67
N GLU A 16 -0.82 -20.48 2.08
CA GLU A 16 0.64 -20.55 2.23
C GLU A 16 1.37 -20.43 0.89
N ALA A 17 0.84 -21.05 -0.17
CA ALA A 17 1.41 -20.92 -1.53
C ALA A 17 1.33 -19.48 -2.05
N LEU A 18 0.18 -18.79 -1.79
CA LEU A 18 0.07 -17.36 -2.09
C LEU A 18 1.07 -16.53 -1.27
N ALA A 19 1.20 -16.80 0.02
CA ALA A 19 2.15 -16.08 0.87
C ALA A 19 3.61 -16.27 0.39
N ALA A 20 3.98 -17.49 0.01
CA ALA A 20 5.30 -17.80 -0.54
C ALA A 20 5.57 -17.10 -1.89
N GLY A 21 4.55 -16.91 -2.71
CA GLY A 21 4.63 -16.22 -4.00
C GLY A 21 4.69 -14.69 -3.90
N ALA A 22 4.27 -14.11 -2.77
CA ALA A 22 4.14 -12.66 -2.62
C ALA A 22 5.41 -11.85 -2.91
N PRO A 23 6.63 -12.25 -2.48
CA PRO A 23 7.84 -11.50 -2.80
C PRO A 23 8.18 -11.47 -4.30
N ALA A 24 7.87 -12.55 -5.03
CA ALA A 24 8.09 -12.58 -6.48
C ALA A 24 7.03 -11.75 -7.22
N ALA A 25 5.78 -11.79 -6.75
CA ALA A 25 4.70 -10.96 -7.28
C ALA A 25 4.97 -9.46 -7.07
N ALA A 26 5.50 -9.07 -5.91
CA ALA A 26 5.92 -7.69 -5.64
C ALA A 26 6.99 -7.22 -6.63
N ARG A 27 8.01 -8.04 -6.89
CA ARG A 27 9.05 -7.73 -7.90
C ARG A 27 8.47 -7.60 -9.32
N ALA A 28 7.52 -8.46 -9.70
CA ALA A 28 6.87 -8.36 -11.00
C ALA A 28 6.08 -7.05 -11.14
N MET A 29 5.38 -6.65 -10.10
CA MET A 29 4.64 -5.38 -10.02
C MET A 29 5.57 -4.17 -10.21
N GLU A 30 6.74 -4.16 -9.56
CA GLU A 30 7.73 -3.08 -9.65
C GLU A 30 8.30 -2.89 -11.07
N GLN A 31 8.31 -3.94 -11.90
CA GLN A 31 8.78 -3.87 -13.28
C GLN A 31 7.76 -3.28 -14.25
N VAL A 32 6.50 -3.19 -13.86
CA VAL A 32 5.43 -2.64 -14.70
C VAL A 32 5.44 -1.12 -14.64
N ARG A 33 5.64 -0.49 -15.80
CA ARG A 33 5.49 0.96 -15.98
C ARG A 33 4.10 1.24 -16.53
N GLY A 34 3.37 2.16 -15.93
CA GLY A 34 2.01 2.48 -16.34
C GLY A 34 1.04 2.70 -15.18
N ALA A 35 -0.23 2.51 -15.44
CA ALA A 35 -1.29 2.71 -14.45
C ALA A 35 -1.19 1.71 -13.29
N ASP A 36 -1.66 2.11 -12.12
CA ASP A 36 -1.62 1.28 -10.92
C ASP A 36 -2.37 -0.05 -11.09
N ARG A 37 -3.48 -0.04 -11.84
CA ARG A 37 -4.23 -1.26 -12.17
C ARG A 37 -3.39 -2.30 -12.94
N ASP A 38 -2.43 -1.85 -13.78
CA ASP A 38 -1.59 -2.77 -14.56
C ASP A 38 -0.56 -3.42 -13.63
N ARG A 39 -0.05 -2.67 -12.66
CA ARG A 39 0.81 -3.17 -11.57
C ARG A 39 0.06 -4.18 -10.70
N ALA A 40 -1.15 -3.84 -10.26
CA ALA A 40 -1.98 -4.76 -9.48
C ALA A 40 -2.30 -6.04 -10.26
N THR A 41 -2.56 -5.93 -11.56
CA THR A 41 -2.76 -7.08 -12.44
C THR A 41 -1.52 -7.97 -12.48
N ALA A 42 -0.34 -7.40 -12.72
CA ALA A 42 0.93 -8.15 -12.75
C ALA A 42 1.22 -8.85 -11.42
N TYR A 43 0.96 -8.16 -10.29
CA TYR A 43 1.07 -8.76 -8.96
C TYR A 43 0.16 -9.99 -8.82
N LEU A 44 -1.12 -9.83 -9.10
CA LEU A 44 -2.10 -10.89 -8.92
C LEU A 44 -1.86 -12.06 -9.87
N GLU A 45 -1.57 -11.81 -11.14
CA GLU A 45 -1.27 -12.86 -12.11
C GLU A 45 -0.03 -13.66 -11.72
N THR A 46 1.05 -13.00 -11.31
CA THR A 46 2.26 -13.67 -10.83
C THR A 46 1.97 -14.49 -9.58
N LEU A 47 1.24 -13.91 -8.63
CA LEU A 47 0.88 -14.57 -7.39
C LEU A 47 0.12 -15.87 -7.61
N PHE A 48 -0.94 -15.82 -8.43
CA PHE A 48 -1.78 -16.98 -8.71
C PHE A 48 -1.11 -18.01 -9.62
N THR A 49 -0.26 -17.58 -10.54
CA THR A 49 0.56 -18.51 -11.34
C THR A 49 1.50 -19.31 -10.46
N LEU A 50 2.20 -18.65 -9.53
CA LEU A 50 3.08 -19.32 -8.57
C LEU A 50 2.32 -20.24 -7.59
N ALA A 51 1.06 -19.93 -7.31
CA ALA A 51 0.18 -20.81 -6.53
C ALA A 51 -0.42 -21.96 -7.35
N GLY A 52 -0.02 -22.14 -8.61
CA GLY A 52 -0.41 -23.28 -9.45
C GLY A 52 -1.65 -23.06 -10.31
N VAL A 53 -2.12 -21.82 -10.47
CA VAL A 53 -3.21 -21.53 -11.42
C VAL A 53 -2.65 -21.51 -12.84
N PRO A 54 -3.23 -22.32 -13.77
CA PRO A 54 -2.82 -22.30 -15.17
C PRO A 54 -3.01 -20.92 -15.83
N PRO A 55 -2.09 -20.47 -16.68
CA PRO A 55 -2.14 -19.13 -17.30
C PRO A 55 -3.45 -18.85 -18.04
N GLU A 56 -4.03 -19.84 -18.70
CA GLU A 56 -5.31 -19.74 -19.41
C GLU A 56 -6.51 -19.46 -18.50
N ARG A 57 -6.39 -19.72 -17.20
CA ARG A 57 -7.43 -19.49 -16.20
C ARG A 57 -7.28 -18.19 -15.41
N LEU A 58 -6.21 -17.42 -15.64
CA LEU A 58 -6.00 -16.13 -14.95
C LEU A 58 -7.12 -15.13 -15.23
N GLY A 59 -7.79 -15.21 -16.38
CA GLY A 59 -8.98 -14.42 -16.66
C GLY A 59 -10.14 -14.67 -15.69
N GLU A 60 -10.35 -15.95 -15.31
CA GLU A 60 -11.36 -16.34 -14.32
C GLU A 60 -10.97 -15.84 -12.92
N VAL A 61 -9.67 -15.91 -12.57
CA VAL A 61 -9.14 -15.34 -11.32
C VAL A 61 -9.45 -13.84 -11.24
N ARG A 62 -9.14 -13.07 -12.30
CA ARG A 62 -9.41 -11.62 -12.33
C ARG A 62 -10.89 -11.33 -12.13
N THR A 63 -11.78 -12.07 -12.78
CA THR A 63 -13.23 -11.90 -12.63
C THR A 63 -13.67 -12.18 -11.19
N CYS A 64 -13.19 -13.28 -10.61
CA CYS A 64 -13.48 -13.63 -9.22
C CYS A 64 -12.97 -12.54 -8.25
N LEU A 65 -11.72 -12.10 -8.42
CA LEU A 65 -11.13 -11.06 -7.58
C LEU A 65 -11.85 -9.72 -7.71
N ALA A 66 -12.31 -9.35 -8.91
CA ALA A 66 -13.13 -8.15 -9.10
C ALA A 66 -14.42 -8.22 -8.29
N GLY A 67 -15.10 -9.37 -8.28
CA GLY A 67 -16.28 -9.61 -7.43
C GLY A 67 -15.95 -9.49 -5.94
N LEU A 68 -14.88 -10.15 -5.50
CA LEU A 68 -14.42 -10.08 -4.11
C LEU A 68 -14.05 -8.67 -3.68
N HIS A 69 -13.43 -7.90 -4.58
CA HIS A 69 -13.05 -6.52 -4.35
C HIS A 69 -14.28 -5.60 -4.20
N GLN A 70 -15.36 -5.88 -4.92
CA GLN A 70 -16.62 -5.14 -4.75
C GLN A 70 -17.27 -5.41 -3.37
N GLU A 71 -17.18 -6.64 -2.87
CA GLU A 71 -17.70 -6.99 -1.54
C GLU A 71 -16.84 -6.39 -0.43
N ARG A 72 -15.52 -6.48 -0.56
CA ARG A 72 -14.53 -5.97 0.39
C ARG A 72 -13.24 -5.61 -0.32
N HIS A 73 -12.73 -4.42 -0.06
CA HIS A 73 -11.46 -3.98 -0.65
C HIS A 73 -10.35 -5.01 -0.41
N LEU A 74 -9.67 -5.47 -1.46
CA LEU A 74 -8.66 -6.55 -1.35
C LEU A 74 -7.44 -6.14 -0.51
N TRP A 75 -7.09 -4.87 -0.54
CA TRP A 75 -5.93 -4.29 0.17
C TRP A 75 -6.36 -3.67 1.52
N CYS A 76 -7.18 -4.39 2.29
CA CYS A 76 -7.70 -3.90 3.57
C CYS A 76 -7.09 -4.61 4.79
N ALA A 77 -6.09 -5.48 4.60
CA ALA A 77 -5.41 -6.12 5.71
C ALA A 77 -4.42 -5.14 6.36
N THR A 78 -4.53 -4.98 7.66
CA THR A 78 -3.60 -4.17 8.45
C THR A 78 -2.69 -5.07 9.28
N ALA A 79 -1.45 -4.65 9.46
CA ALA A 79 -0.53 -5.35 10.37
C ALA A 79 -0.96 -5.17 11.83
N ALA A 80 -0.63 -6.13 12.68
CA ALA A 80 -0.82 -5.98 14.11
C ALA A 80 -0.04 -4.77 14.62
N GLY A 81 -0.61 -4.01 15.57
CA GLY A 81 0.02 -2.82 16.12
C GLY A 81 -0.03 -1.57 15.22
N THR A 82 -0.69 -1.64 14.05
CA THR A 82 -0.79 -0.48 13.16
C THR A 82 -1.44 0.71 13.83
N ARG A 83 -2.59 0.53 14.50
CA ARG A 83 -3.31 1.61 15.19
C ARG A 83 -2.45 2.23 16.28
N GLU A 84 -1.85 1.40 17.10
CA GLU A 84 -0.99 1.84 18.22
C GLU A 84 0.20 2.66 17.72
N SER A 85 0.82 2.25 16.61
CA SER A 85 1.92 2.99 15.97
C SER A 85 1.47 4.37 15.47
N LEU A 86 0.29 4.44 14.82
CA LEU A 86 -0.28 5.71 14.36
C LEU A 86 -0.65 6.64 15.53
N GLU A 87 -1.22 6.10 16.60
CA GLU A 87 -1.55 6.87 17.81
C GLU A 87 -0.30 7.40 18.51
N ARG A 88 0.79 6.64 18.54
CA ARG A 88 2.09 7.10 19.07
C ARG A 88 2.63 8.30 18.27
N LEU A 89 2.56 8.23 16.93
CA LEU A 89 2.97 9.33 16.05
C LEU A 89 2.12 10.58 16.31
N ARG A 90 0.80 10.43 16.43
CA ARG A 90 -0.12 11.54 16.73
C ARG A 90 0.12 12.14 18.12
N ALA A 91 0.34 11.30 19.13
CA ALA A 91 0.66 11.74 20.48
C ALA A 91 1.97 12.54 20.57
N ALA A 92 2.90 12.30 19.64
CA ALA A 92 4.12 13.10 19.45
C ALA A 92 3.90 14.42 18.70
N GLY A 93 2.66 14.75 18.35
CA GLY A 93 2.30 15.99 17.66
C GLY A 93 2.38 15.91 16.13
N LEU A 94 2.59 14.71 15.56
CA LEU A 94 2.60 14.55 14.11
C LEU A 94 1.18 14.51 13.54
N ARG A 95 0.96 15.23 12.46
CA ARG A 95 -0.28 15.22 11.70
C ARG A 95 -0.19 14.16 10.61
N LEU A 96 -1.19 13.32 10.50
CA LEU A 96 -1.15 12.17 9.59
C LEU A 96 -2.14 12.36 8.42
N GLY A 97 -1.66 12.03 7.22
CA GLY A 97 -2.46 11.99 6.00
C GLY A 97 -2.24 10.71 5.21
N VAL A 98 -3.19 10.37 4.34
CA VAL A 98 -3.11 9.24 3.41
C VAL A 98 -3.18 9.77 1.98
N VAL A 99 -2.27 9.27 1.13
CA VAL A 99 -2.31 9.44 -0.33
C VAL A 99 -2.31 8.05 -0.96
N SER A 100 -3.37 7.69 -1.64
CA SER A 100 -3.55 6.33 -2.15
C SER A 100 -3.96 6.31 -3.62
N ASN A 101 -3.30 5.44 -4.41
CA ASN A 101 -3.84 5.02 -5.69
C ASN A 101 -4.95 4.01 -5.41
N SER A 102 -6.18 4.39 -5.69
CA SER A 102 -7.36 3.59 -5.32
C SER A 102 -8.55 3.92 -6.23
N ASP A 103 -9.67 3.30 -5.94
CA ASP A 103 -10.91 3.34 -6.70
C ASP A 103 -12.02 4.21 -6.07
N GLY A 104 -11.66 5.16 -5.21
CA GLY A 104 -12.60 6.04 -4.51
C GLY A 104 -13.07 5.51 -3.15
N ARG A 105 -12.56 4.37 -2.67
CA ARG A 105 -13.04 3.70 -1.45
C ARG A 105 -12.06 3.69 -0.28
N VAL A 106 -10.96 4.46 -0.35
CA VAL A 106 -9.95 4.50 0.72
C VAL A 106 -10.54 4.93 2.05
N ASP A 107 -11.38 5.96 2.07
CA ASP A 107 -12.01 6.43 3.31
C ASP A 107 -12.87 5.33 3.96
N ALA A 108 -13.66 4.61 3.16
CA ALA A 108 -14.47 3.48 3.63
C ALA A 108 -13.59 2.30 4.11
N ALA A 109 -12.50 2.02 3.41
CA ALA A 109 -11.56 0.97 3.82
C ALA A 109 -10.87 1.30 5.15
N LEU A 110 -10.45 2.55 5.35
CA LEU A 110 -9.88 3.03 6.60
C LEU A 110 -10.90 2.97 7.76
N ARG A 111 -12.17 3.30 7.51
CA ARG A 111 -13.25 3.14 8.52
C ARG A 111 -13.46 1.69 8.89
N ALA A 112 -13.50 0.80 7.89
CA ALA A 112 -13.67 -0.64 8.13
C ALA A 112 -12.50 -1.27 8.89
N ALA A 113 -11.31 -0.66 8.79
CA ALA A 113 -10.10 -1.06 9.52
C ALA A 113 -9.96 -0.36 10.88
N ASP A 114 -10.91 0.49 11.27
CA ASP A 114 -10.85 1.32 12.48
C ASP A 114 -9.59 2.22 12.54
N LEU A 115 -9.20 2.79 11.40
CA LEU A 115 -8.02 3.66 11.26
C LEU A 115 -8.33 5.07 10.75
N ARG A 116 -9.57 5.34 10.27
CA ARG A 116 -9.89 6.61 9.62
C ARG A 116 -9.66 7.83 10.52
N ASP A 117 -9.94 7.70 11.79
CA ASP A 117 -9.78 8.75 12.80
C ASP A 117 -8.32 9.07 13.14
N CYS A 118 -7.39 8.23 12.71
CA CYS A 118 -5.96 8.52 12.83
C CYS A 118 -5.48 9.60 11.84
N PHE A 119 -6.22 9.84 10.77
CA PHE A 119 -5.79 10.68 9.65
C PHE A 119 -6.65 11.93 9.51
N GLU A 120 -6.01 13.09 9.36
CA GLU A 120 -6.68 14.36 9.09
C GLU A 120 -7.10 14.46 7.63
N VAL A 121 -6.26 14.00 6.71
CA VAL A 121 -6.45 14.09 5.26
C VAL A 121 -6.38 12.71 4.63
N VAL A 122 -7.27 12.46 3.68
CA VAL A 122 -7.25 11.26 2.81
C VAL A 122 -7.41 11.74 1.38
N VAL A 123 -6.40 11.49 0.54
CA VAL A 123 -6.41 11.77 -0.89
C VAL A 123 -6.48 10.44 -1.64
N ASP A 124 -7.60 10.20 -2.31
CA ASP A 124 -7.85 9.03 -3.16
C ASP A 124 -7.69 9.44 -4.62
N SER A 125 -6.87 8.75 -5.38
CA SER A 125 -6.55 9.09 -6.77
C SER A 125 -7.76 9.13 -7.70
N ALA A 126 -8.73 8.22 -7.51
CA ALA A 126 -9.93 8.20 -8.32
C ALA A 126 -10.84 9.42 -8.08
N LEU A 127 -10.82 9.98 -6.87
CA LEU A 127 -11.58 11.18 -6.53
C LEU A 127 -10.81 12.46 -6.88
N PHE A 128 -9.49 12.43 -6.78
CA PHE A 128 -8.61 13.56 -7.09
C PHE A 128 -8.39 13.75 -8.60
N GLY A 129 -8.36 12.68 -9.37
CA GLY A 129 -8.15 12.71 -10.82
C GLY A 129 -6.70 12.60 -11.28
N ALA A 130 -5.76 12.35 -10.36
CA ALA A 130 -4.38 11.98 -10.67
C ALA A 130 -3.89 10.92 -9.70
N GLU A 131 -2.98 10.05 -10.15
CA GLU A 131 -2.42 8.95 -9.34
C GLU A 131 -0.90 9.12 -9.13
N LYS A 132 -0.38 8.56 -8.05
CA LYS A 132 1.07 8.48 -7.83
C LYS A 132 1.72 7.70 -9.01
N PRO A 133 2.87 8.12 -9.53
CA PRO A 133 3.82 9.08 -8.95
C PRO A 133 3.62 10.55 -9.35
N ASP A 134 2.47 10.96 -9.92
CA ASP A 134 2.25 12.38 -10.24
C ASP A 134 2.40 13.24 -8.97
N PRO A 135 3.30 14.25 -8.96
CA PRO A 135 3.50 15.08 -7.79
C PRO A 135 2.27 15.90 -7.38
N ALA A 136 1.28 16.06 -8.25
CA ALA A 136 0.06 16.79 -7.96
C ALA A 136 -0.74 16.17 -6.80
N ILE A 137 -0.82 14.83 -6.74
CA ILE A 137 -1.58 14.15 -5.67
C ILE A 137 -0.92 14.33 -4.29
N PHE A 138 0.42 14.40 -4.23
CA PHE A 138 1.16 14.65 -2.99
C PHE A 138 0.97 16.10 -2.54
N ARG A 139 1.02 17.06 -3.49
CA ARG A 139 0.79 18.48 -3.18
C ARG A 139 -0.61 18.72 -2.65
N ALA A 140 -1.62 18.03 -3.19
CA ALA A 140 -2.98 18.12 -2.68
C ALA A 140 -3.08 17.74 -1.20
N ALA A 141 -2.34 16.72 -0.76
CA ALA A 141 -2.28 16.34 0.65
C ALA A 141 -1.55 17.39 1.50
N LEU A 142 -0.44 17.95 1.00
CA LEU A 142 0.29 19.05 1.68
C LEU A 142 -0.62 20.27 1.87
N ASP A 143 -1.28 20.69 0.79
CA ASP A 143 -2.19 21.86 0.80
C ASP A 143 -3.33 21.65 1.80
N ALA A 144 -3.93 20.45 1.80
CA ALA A 144 -5.01 20.12 2.74
C ALA A 144 -4.53 20.06 4.20
N LEU A 145 -3.28 19.66 4.43
CA LEU A 145 -2.63 19.72 5.75
C LEU A 145 -2.10 21.13 6.09
N GLY A 146 -1.97 22.03 5.12
CA GLY A 146 -1.39 23.36 5.34
C GLY A 146 0.08 23.34 5.72
N VAL A 147 0.85 22.41 5.14
CA VAL A 147 2.28 22.24 5.41
C VAL A 147 3.10 22.33 4.12
N THR A 148 4.36 22.71 4.26
CA THR A 148 5.33 22.73 3.15
C THR A 148 5.95 21.34 2.93
N PRO A 149 6.51 21.06 1.73
CA PRO A 149 7.17 19.78 1.47
C PRO A 149 8.31 19.46 2.47
N GLY A 150 9.06 20.48 2.91
CA GLY A 150 10.15 20.31 3.87
C GLY A 150 9.71 19.99 5.30
N GLU A 151 8.43 20.16 5.63
CA GLU A 151 7.82 19.82 6.92
C GLU A 151 7.15 18.46 6.91
N ALA A 152 7.16 17.77 5.76
CA ALA A 152 6.47 16.49 5.58
C ALA A 152 7.47 15.35 5.34
N LEU A 153 7.06 14.15 5.75
CA LEU A 153 7.73 12.91 5.46
C LEU A 153 6.70 11.96 4.82
N TYR A 154 7.04 11.40 3.67
CA TYR A 154 6.21 10.40 3.03
C TYR A 154 6.71 8.99 3.33
N VAL A 155 5.80 8.06 3.57
CA VAL A 155 6.12 6.65 3.80
C VAL A 155 5.27 5.81 2.87
N GLY A 156 5.91 4.99 2.04
CA GLY A 156 5.22 4.11 1.09
C GLY A 156 6.04 2.88 0.77
N ASP A 157 5.44 1.91 0.10
CA ASP A 157 6.02 0.58 -0.13
C ASP A 157 6.52 0.36 -1.56
N LEU A 158 6.20 1.27 -2.49
CA LEU A 158 6.61 1.19 -3.89
C LEU A 158 7.64 2.28 -4.23
N TYR A 159 8.87 1.88 -4.53
CA TYR A 159 9.95 2.83 -4.79
C TYR A 159 9.62 3.82 -5.92
N GLU A 160 9.22 3.32 -7.09
CA GLU A 160 8.94 4.16 -8.27
C GLU A 160 7.69 5.05 -8.08
N VAL A 161 6.71 4.57 -7.36
CA VAL A 161 5.41 5.23 -7.18
C VAL A 161 5.42 6.19 -6.00
N ASP A 162 5.90 5.71 -4.86
CA ASP A 162 5.83 6.41 -3.59
C ASP A 162 7.06 7.29 -3.37
N VAL A 163 8.25 6.66 -3.43
CA VAL A 163 9.48 7.37 -3.06
C VAL A 163 9.85 8.40 -4.12
N LEU A 164 9.87 8.00 -5.41
CA LEU A 164 10.20 8.94 -6.48
C LEU A 164 9.10 9.98 -6.68
N GLY A 165 7.82 9.60 -6.55
CA GLY A 165 6.69 10.53 -6.63
C GLY A 165 6.72 11.59 -5.53
N ALA A 166 6.92 11.19 -4.28
CA ALA A 166 7.05 12.12 -3.15
C ALA A 166 8.26 13.05 -3.31
N ARG A 167 9.41 12.53 -3.72
CA ARG A 167 10.61 13.35 -4.01
C ARG A 167 10.39 14.32 -5.14
N ALA A 168 9.63 13.98 -6.18
CA ALA A 168 9.25 14.90 -7.25
C ALA A 168 8.33 16.04 -6.76
N ALA A 169 7.61 15.84 -5.65
CA ALA A 169 6.86 16.86 -4.95
C ALA A 169 7.69 17.65 -3.92
N GLY A 170 8.98 17.32 -3.75
CA GLY A 170 9.89 17.94 -2.79
C GLY A 170 9.81 17.37 -1.38
N ILE A 171 9.12 16.25 -1.17
CA ILE A 171 8.94 15.61 0.13
C ILE A 171 10.04 14.57 0.37
N GLU A 172 10.64 14.56 1.56
CA GLU A 172 11.48 13.44 1.98
C GLU A 172 10.67 12.16 2.06
N ALA A 173 11.23 11.02 1.57
CA ALA A 173 10.51 9.77 1.52
C ALA A 173 11.29 8.60 2.12
N ILE A 174 10.57 7.74 2.83
CA ILE A 174 11.04 6.48 3.41
C ILE A 174 10.30 5.33 2.73
N LEU A 175 11.05 4.30 2.35
CA LEU A 175 10.48 3.07 1.81
C LEU A 175 10.11 2.13 2.96
N LEU A 176 8.82 1.79 3.05
CA LEU A 176 8.31 0.78 3.98
C LEU A 176 8.48 -0.59 3.34
N LEU A 177 9.48 -1.34 3.80
CA LEU A 177 9.85 -2.59 3.17
C LEU A 177 10.38 -3.58 4.22
N PRO A 178 9.90 -4.85 4.25
CA PRO A 178 10.42 -5.87 5.15
C PRO A 178 11.95 -6.00 5.06
N GLU A 179 12.60 -6.35 6.17
CA GLU A 179 14.07 -6.47 6.22
C GLU A 179 14.63 -7.49 5.21
N THR A 180 13.83 -8.51 4.89
CA THR A 180 14.17 -9.55 3.94
C THR A 180 14.11 -9.13 2.47
N ALA A 181 13.52 -7.98 2.17
CA ALA A 181 13.40 -7.48 0.81
C ALA A 181 14.58 -6.56 0.46
N ALA A 182 15.03 -6.63 -0.80
CA ALA A 182 16.08 -5.73 -1.30
C ALA A 182 15.51 -4.33 -1.52
N ALA A 183 16.24 -3.32 -1.08
CA ALA A 183 15.92 -1.91 -1.35
C ALA A 183 16.97 -1.33 -2.30
N PRO A 184 16.61 -0.33 -3.13
CA PRO A 184 17.58 0.40 -3.93
C PRO A 184 18.62 1.11 -3.06
N ASP A 185 19.86 1.24 -3.56
CA ASP A 185 20.95 1.88 -2.83
C ASP A 185 20.63 3.34 -2.48
N GLY A 186 21.00 3.76 -1.27
CA GLY A 186 20.82 5.12 -0.79
C GLY A 186 19.37 5.50 -0.45
N VAL A 187 18.44 4.56 -0.38
CA VAL A 187 17.07 4.81 0.04
C VAL A 187 16.92 4.55 1.53
N ARG A 188 16.41 5.53 2.28
CA ARG A 188 15.99 5.29 3.67
C ARG A 188 14.84 4.29 3.67
N ARG A 189 14.94 3.30 4.51
CA ARG A 189 13.88 2.29 4.68
C ARG A 189 13.54 2.05 6.13
N VAL A 190 12.35 1.54 6.34
CA VAL A 190 11.83 1.09 7.62
C VAL A 190 11.06 -0.22 7.42
N ALA A 191 11.16 -1.14 8.37
CA ALA A 191 10.56 -2.47 8.23
C ALA A 191 9.06 -2.50 8.57
N SER A 192 8.58 -1.56 9.38
CA SER A 192 7.19 -1.49 9.86
C SER A 192 6.84 -0.08 10.32
N LEU A 193 5.55 0.17 10.53
CA LEU A 193 5.09 1.42 11.16
C LEU A 193 5.55 1.53 12.62
N ASP A 194 5.69 0.43 13.34
CA ASP A 194 6.22 0.44 14.70
C ASP A 194 7.68 0.88 14.71
N ALA A 195 8.52 0.33 13.82
CA ALA A 195 9.90 0.76 13.66
C ALA A 195 10.01 2.23 13.21
N LEU A 196 9.08 2.71 12.40
CA LEU A 196 8.99 4.13 12.03
C LEU A 196 8.67 4.99 13.26
N ALA A 197 7.69 4.58 14.06
CA ALA A 197 7.32 5.31 15.28
C ALA A 197 8.50 5.35 16.27
N ASP A 198 9.26 4.26 16.41
CA ASP A 198 10.48 4.23 17.24
C ASP A 198 11.55 5.22 16.77
N GLN A 199 11.70 5.39 15.45
CA GLN A 199 12.67 6.34 14.88
C GLN A 199 12.25 7.80 15.04
N LEU A 200 10.95 8.10 14.89
CA LEU A 200 10.44 9.47 14.93
C LEU A 200 10.08 9.95 16.32
N VAL A 201 9.81 9.02 17.25
CA VAL A 201 9.40 9.30 18.63
C VAL A 201 10.36 8.58 19.59
N PRO A 202 11.63 9.00 19.72
CA PRO A 202 12.58 8.36 20.59
C PRO A 202 12.14 8.54 22.06
N GLY A 203 12.01 7.42 22.78
CA GLY A 203 11.66 7.38 24.21
C GLY A 203 10.25 6.89 24.57
N GLY A 204 9.47 6.40 23.61
CA GLY A 204 8.07 6.00 23.83
C GLY A 204 7.82 4.53 24.21
N ARG A 205 8.81 3.77 24.66
CA ARG A 205 8.60 2.44 25.25
C ARG A 205 8.72 2.56 26.79
N SER A 206 7.60 2.60 27.46
CA SER A 206 7.49 2.38 28.92
C SER A 206 6.89 1.01 29.17
#